data_045084abcb7d1259ade93cdfcdd7215d
#
_entry.id   045084abcb7d1259ade93cdfcdd7215d
#
_cell.length_a   1.000
_cell.length_b   1.000
_cell.length_c   1.000
_cell.angle_alpha   90.00
_cell.angle_beta   90.00
_cell.angle_gamma   90.00
#
_symmetry.space_group_name_H-M   'P 1'
#
loop_
_entity.id
_entity.type
_entity.pdbx_description
1 polymer ?
#
loop_
_entity_poly.entity_id
_entity_poly.type
_entity_poly.pdbx_seq_one_letter_code
_entity_poly.pdbx_strand_id
1 'polypeptide(L)'
;MKKYFTLFLFLIACFSIFYGYTFYQKSNTIAQLDARIKMGRYQDAMATVLDVENSMANGLFQSFSKEDPIISYNKGILYALMENKKKAANEYRKAMDTDDVALKAKAIYNNANLLASDMDFSSAAMQYAEALKIDDDDFQAKKNLERMRLGEQQFNTLFSPEQQEREDRVEALKLLPWGTKYKYSGEQKLRW
;
A
#
# COMPACT_ATOMS: atom_id res chain seq x y z
N MET A 1 -2.93 -52.24 -13.64
CA MET A 1 -3.24 -51.38 -12.50
C MET A 1 -1.97 -50.86 -11.80
N LYS A 2 -0.97 -51.66 -11.41
CA LYS A 2 0.24 -51.21 -10.69
C LYS A 2 1.03 -50.09 -11.42
N LYS A 3 1.17 -50.18 -12.77
CA LYS A 3 1.92 -49.18 -13.59
C LYS A 3 1.25 -47.78 -13.55
N TYR A 4 -0.07 -47.71 -13.58
CA TYR A 4 -0.79 -46.44 -13.50
C TYR A 4 -0.72 -45.79 -12.11
N PHE A 5 -0.69 -46.65 -11.07
CA PHE A 5 -0.56 -46.20 -9.70
C PHE A 5 0.84 -45.59 -9.44
N THR A 6 1.91 -46.22 -9.95
CA THR A 6 3.27 -45.67 -9.83
C THR A 6 3.43 -44.34 -10.61
N LEU A 7 2.83 -44.27 -11.81
CA LEU A 7 2.82 -43.01 -12.58
C LEU A 7 2.09 -41.88 -11.83
N PHE A 8 0.93 -42.22 -11.22
CA PHE A 8 0.16 -41.25 -10.42
C PHE A 8 0.95 -40.73 -9.21
N LEU A 9 1.62 -41.62 -8.46
CA LEU A 9 2.50 -41.23 -7.36
C LEU A 9 3.66 -40.33 -7.81
N PHE A 10 4.25 -40.66 -8.96
CA PHE A 10 5.33 -39.84 -9.55
C PHE A 10 4.85 -38.44 -9.90
N LEU A 11 3.66 -38.30 -10.51
CA LEU A 11 3.06 -36.99 -10.81
C LEU A 11 2.78 -36.16 -9.54
N ILE A 12 2.28 -36.79 -8.48
CA ILE A 12 2.09 -36.12 -7.19
C ILE A 12 3.41 -35.64 -6.62
N ALA A 13 4.45 -36.45 -6.67
CA ALA A 13 5.78 -36.06 -6.20
C ALA A 13 6.35 -34.88 -6.98
N CYS A 14 6.27 -34.93 -8.33
CA CYS A 14 6.68 -33.81 -9.17
C CYS A 14 5.90 -32.53 -8.89
N PHE A 15 4.58 -32.63 -8.71
CA PHE A 15 3.73 -31.50 -8.36
C PHE A 15 4.09 -30.92 -6.98
N SER A 16 4.33 -31.77 -5.99
CA SER A 16 4.76 -31.34 -4.65
C SER A 16 6.09 -30.63 -4.63
N ILE A 17 7.08 -31.15 -5.41
CA ILE A 17 8.39 -30.51 -5.57
C ILE A 17 8.25 -29.15 -6.26
N PHE A 18 7.48 -29.09 -7.34
CA PHE A 18 7.22 -27.83 -8.07
C PHE A 18 6.54 -26.80 -7.17
N TYR A 19 5.50 -27.20 -6.43
CA TYR A 19 4.80 -26.31 -5.50
C TYR A 19 5.69 -25.86 -4.35
N GLY A 20 6.49 -26.75 -3.78
CA GLY A 20 7.46 -26.41 -2.74
C GLY A 20 8.53 -25.42 -3.23
N TYR A 21 9.02 -25.60 -4.45
CA TYR A 21 9.99 -24.70 -5.07
C TYR A 21 9.38 -23.29 -5.31
N THR A 22 8.18 -23.22 -5.87
CA THR A 22 7.51 -21.92 -6.09
C THR A 22 7.22 -21.19 -4.78
N PHE A 23 6.80 -21.92 -3.75
CA PHE A 23 6.60 -21.35 -2.41
C PHE A 23 7.88 -20.82 -1.79
N TYR A 24 8.98 -21.57 -1.92
CA TYR A 24 10.31 -21.15 -1.45
C TYR A 24 10.78 -19.88 -2.16
N GLN A 25 10.66 -19.81 -3.48
CA GLN A 25 11.03 -18.63 -4.27
C GLN A 25 10.21 -17.40 -3.84
N LYS A 26 8.91 -17.55 -3.67
CA LYS A 26 8.03 -16.47 -3.20
C LYS A 26 8.45 -15.96 -1.82
N SER A 27 8.71 -16.87 -0.87
CA SER A 27 9.15 -16.51 0.49
C SER A 27 10.49 -15.78 0.48
N ASN A 28 11.45 -16.23 -0.32
CA ASN A 28 12.75 -15.59 -0.45
C ASN A 28 12.66 -14.19 -1.06
N THR A 29 11.82 -13.99 -2.07
CA THR A 29 11.58 -12.68 -2.68
C THR A 29 10.99 -11.70 -1.67
N ILE A 30 10.02 -12.12 -0.87
CA ILE A 30 9.43 -11.29 0.19
C ILE A 30 10.49 -10.87 1.21
N ALA A 31 11.32 -11.81 1.67
CA ALA A 31 12.39 -11.52 2.63
C ALA A 31 13.43 -10.53 2.07
N GLN A 32 13.80 -10.67 0.79
CA GLN A 32 14.70 -9.73 0.12
C GLN A 32 14.10 -8.33 -0.01
N LEU A 33 12.80 -8.23 -0.33
CA LEU A 33 12.10 -6.96 -0.42
C LEU A 33 12.05 -6.26 0.93
N ASP A 34 11.66 -6.96 1.99
CA ASP A 34 11.61 -6.40 3.34
C ASP A 34 13.00 -5.90 3.78
N ALA A 35 14.06 -6.68 3.52
CA ALA A 35 15.42 -6.27 3.81
C ALA A 35 15.84 -5.00 3.04
N ARG A 36 15.54 -4.92 1.74
CA ARG A 36 15.86 -3.74 0.91
C ARG A 36 15.12 -2.50 1.39
N ILE A 37 13.85 -2.63 1.74
CA ILE A 37 13.04 -1.52 2.27
C ILE A 37 13.61 -1.04 3.62
N LYS A 38 13.95 -1.95 4.53
CA LYS A 38 14.56 -1.61 5.83
C LYS A 38 15.90 -0.90 5.69
N MET A 39 16.66 -1.22 4.65
CA MET A 39 17.92 -0.55 4.31
C MET A 39 17.73 0.76 3.53
N GLY A 40 16.51 1.19 3.24
CA GLY A 40 16.23 2.37 2.43
C GLY A 40 16.52 2.20 0.93
N ARG A 41 16.77 0.97 0.46
CA ARG A 41 17.11 0.64 -0.94
C ARG A 41 15.85 0.48 -1.79
N TYR A 42 15.04 1.54 -1.86
CA TYR A 42 13.70 1.50 -2.49
C TYR A 42 13.74 1.23 -4.00
N GLN A 43 14.78 1.71 -4.70
CA GLN A 43 14.96 1.46 -6.13
C GLN A 43 15.20 -0.04 -6.41
N ASP A 44 16.03 -0.68 -5.59
CA ASP A 44 16.29 -2.12 -5.72
C ASP A 44 15.08 -2.97 -5.34
N ALA A 45 14.31 -2.50 -4.37
CA ALA A 45 13.04 -3.11 -4.03
C ALA A 45 12.03 -2.99 -5.18
N MET A 46 11.96 -1.82 -5.83
CA MET A 46 11.11 -1.59 -7.01
C MET A 46 11.51 -2.51 -8.17
N ALA A 47 12.81 -2.64 -8.45
CA ALA A 47 13.28 -3.55 -9.49
C ALA A 47 12.79 -4.99 -9.25
N THR A 48 12.85 -5.46 -7.99
CA THR A 48 12.35 -6.81 -7.64
C THR A 48 10.84 -6.95 -7.86
N VAL A 49 10.04 -5.92 -7.54
CA VAL A 49 8.59 -5.96 -7.79
C VAL A 49 8.30 -6.01 -9.28
N LEU A 50 9.04 -5.24 -10.09
CA LEU A 50 8.91 -5.25 -11.55
C LEU A 50 9.34 -6.59 -12.16
N ASP A 51 10.37 -7.24 -11.62
CA ASP A 51 10.79 -8.59 -12.06
C ASP A 51 9.69 -9.62 -11.80
N VAL A 52 9.00 -9.54 -10.65
CA VAL A 52 7.85 -10.39 -10.33
C VAL A 52 6.70 -10.11 -11.30
N GLU A 53 6.35 -8.85 -11.52
CA GLU A 53 5.29 -8.43 -12.43
C GLU A 53 5.56 -8.96 -13.86
N ASN A 54 6.77 -8.79 -14.37
CA ASN A 54 7.18 -9.27 -15.68
C ASN A 54 7.16 -10.80 -15.77
N SER A 55 7.57 -11.49 -14.71
CA SER A 55 7.52 -12.96 -14.65
C SER A 55 6.09 -13.48 -14.70
N MET A 56 5.16 -12.82 -14.04
CA MET A 56 3.73 -13.15 -14.09
C MET A 56 3.13 -12.84 -15.47
N ALA A 57 3.50 -11.70 -16.08
CA ALA A 57 3.02 -11.30 -17.40
C ALA A 57 3.50 -12.23 -18.53
N ASN A 58 4.67 -12.82 -18.40
CA ASN A 58 5.24 -13.75 -19.38
C ASN A 58 4.78 -15.20 -19.20
N GLY A 59 3.94 -15.50 -18.21
CA GLY A 59 3.40 -16.83 -17.96
C GLY A 59 2.28 -17.23 -18.91
N LEU A 60 1.91 -18.51 -18.88
CA LEU A 60 0.85 -19.12 -19.73
C LEU A 60 -0.55 -18.49 -19.60
N PHE A 61 -0.73 -17.59 -18.63
CA PHE A 61 -2.02 -16.93 -18.33
C PHE A 61 -2.06 -15.45 -18.74
N GLN A 62 -1.16 -14.98 -19.58
CA GLN A 62 -1.06 -13.60 -20.05
C GLN A 62 -2.39 -13.02 -20.61
N SER A 63 -3.29 -13.87 -21.12
CA SER A 63 -4.59 -13.45 -21.69
C SER A 63 -5.63 -13.02 -20.65
N PHE A 64 -5.37 -13.19 -19.36
CA PHE A 64 -6.33 -12.94 -18.27
C PHE A 64 -5.82 -11.98 -17.19
N SER A 65 -4.62 -11.45 -17.33
CA SER A 65 -4.05 -10.61 -16.26
C SER A 65 -4.52 -9.16 -16.38
N LYS A 66 -5.62 -8.84 -15.74
CA LYS A 66 -5.80 -7.55 -15.09
C LYS A 66 -4.54 -7.30 -14.23
N GLU A 67 -4.01 -6.06 -14.20
CA GLU A 67 -2.89 -5.74 -13.30
C GLU A 67 -3.16 -6.32 -11.90
N ASP A 68 -2.21 -7.08 -11.35
CA ASP A 68 -2.40 -7.71 -10.04
C ASP A 68 -2.51 -6.62 -8.96
N PRO A 69 -3.64 -6.53 -8.23
CA PRO A 69 -3.84 -5.51 -7.22
C PRO A 69 -2.80 -5.55 -6.10
N ILE A 70 -2.23 -6.72 -5.78
CA ILE A 70 -1.18 -6.87 -4.78
C ILE A 70 0.12 -6.22 -5.26
N ILE A 71 0.47 -6.40 -6.53
CA ILE A 71 1.65 -5.76 -7.14
C ILE A 71 1.46 -4.25 -7.17
N SER A 72 0.30 -3.77 -7.59
CA SER A 72 -0.03 -2.33 -7.57
C SER A 72 0.06 -1.76 -6.16
N TYR A 73 -0.45 -2.46 -5.15
CA TYR A 73 -0.34 -2.04 -3.76
C TYR A 73 1.12 -1.90 -3.31
N ASN A 74 1.96 -2.87 -3.62
CA ASN A 74 3.38 -2.85 -3.27
C ASN A 74 4.14 -1.74 -4.01
N LYS A 75 3.84 -1.51 -5.29
CA LYS A 75 4.37 -0.37 -6.07
C LYS A 75 3.94 0.96 -5.45
N GLY A 76 2.69 1.06 -5.00
CA GLY A 76 2.16 2.22 -4.29
C GLY A 76 2.98 2.55 -3.03
N ILE A 77 3.26 1.55 -2.19
CA ILE A 77 4.12 1.72 -1.01
C ILE A 77 5.52 2.21 -1.40
N LEU A 78 6.15 1.58 -2.37
CA LEU A 78 7.50 1.95 -2.79
C LEU A 78 7.56 3.36 -3.37
N TYR A 79 6.57 3.76 -4.19
CA TYR A 79 6.49 5.14 -4.68
C TYR A 79 6.27 6.15 -3.55
N ALA A 80 5.46 5.81 -2.54
CA ALA A 80 5.26 6.68 -1.38
C ALA A 80 6.56 6.84 -0.58
N LEU A 81 7.32 5.75 -0.37
CA LEU A 81 8.63 5.78 0.28
C LEU A 81 9.68 6.58 -0.51
N MET A 82 9.56 6.63 -1.83
CA MET A 82 10.37 7.46 -2.73
C MET A 82 9.85 8.90 -2.88
N GLU A 83 8.87 9.29 -2.07
CA GLU A 83 8.22 10.61 -2.09
C GLU A 83 7.52 10.94 -3.43
N ASN A 84 7.27 9.94 -4.29
CA ASN A 84 6.54 10.11 -5.54
C ASN A 84 5.03 9.89 -5.33
N LYS A 85 4.41 10.84 -4.64
CA LYS A 85 3.00 10.77 -4.21
C LYS A 85 2.03 10.54 -5.37
N LYS A 86 2.27 11.19 -6.51
CA LYS A 86 1.40 11.06 -7.69
C LYS A 86 1.37 9.63 -8.23
N LYS A 87 2.53 8.99 -8.34
CA LYS A 87 2.60 7.59 -8.77
C LYS A 87 2.04 6.68 -7.69
N ALA A 88 2.34 6.93 -6.42
CA ALA A 88 1.80 6.16 -5.31
C ALA A 88 0.26 6.15 -5.31
N ALA A 89 -0.37 7.32 -5.42
CA ALA A 89 -1.83 7.44 -5.48
C ALA A 89 -2.44 6.68 -6.67
N ASN A 90 -1.78 6.72 -7.83
CA ASN A 90 -2.23 5.97 -9.00
C ASN A 90 -2.18 4.46 -8.77
N GLU A 91 -1.10 3.96 -8.20
CA GLU A 91 -0.95 2.52 -7.92
C GLU A 91 -1.90 2.07 -6.80
N TYR A 92 -2.13 2.87 -5.74
CA TYR A 92 -3.15 2.53 -4.75
C TYR A 92 -4.55 2.48 -5.35
N ARG A 93 -4.88 3.38 -6.29
CA ARG A 93 -6.19 3.35 -6.98
C ARG A 93 -6.37 2.05 -7.77
N LYS A 94 -5.35 1.57 -8.47
CA LYS A 94 -5.38 0.27 -9.14
C LYS A 94 -5.57 -0.87 -8.13
N ALA A 95 -4.88 -0.80 -6.99
CA ALA A 95 -5.00 -1.80 -5.93
C ALA A 95 -6.38 -1.84 -5.26
N MET A 96 -7.16 -0.74 -5.31
CA MET A 96 -8.54 -0.71 -4.81
C MET A 96 -9.52 -1.49 -5.70
N ASP A 97 -9.16 -1.76 -6.96
CA ASP A 97 -9.97 -2.55 -7.90
C ASP A 97 -9.73 -4.06 -7.67
N THR A 98 -10.16 -4.54 -6.51
CA THR A 98 -9.96 -5.91 -6.04
C THR A 98 -11.18 -6.42 -5.27
N ASP A 99 -11.40 -7.74 -5.32
CA ASP A 99 -12.36 -8.43 -4.47
C ASP A 99 -11.78 -8.77 -3.07
N ASP A 100 -10.46 -8.65 -2.88
CA ASP A 100 -9.83 -8.77 -1.56
C ASP A 100 -10.14 -7.53 -0.71
N VAL A 101 -11.16 -7.66 0.12
CA VAL A 101 -11.69 -6.59 0.99
C VAL A 101 -10.61 -6.02 1.91
N ALA A 102 -9.71 -6.86 2.43
CA ALA A 102 -8.64 -6.44 3.32
C ALA A 102 -7.54 -5.66 2.56
N LEU A 103 -7.23 -6.06 1.33
CA LEU A 103 -6.30 -5.32 0.47
C LEU A 103 -6.88 -3.95 0.09
N LYS A 104 -8.17 -3.92 -0.26
CA LYS A 104 -8.90 -2.70 -0.60
C LYS A 104 -8.87 -1.69 0.55
N ALA A 105 -9.20 -2.12 1.77
CA ALA A 105 -9.14 -1.26 2.96
C ALA A 105 -7.75 -0.65 3.16
N LYS A 106 -6.70 -1.47 3.04
CA LYS A 106 -5.30 -1.01 3.16
C LYS A 106 -4.89 -0.04 2.06
N ALA A 107 -5.34 -0.25 0.83
CA ALA A 107 -5.04 0.65 -0.28
C ALA A 107 -5.71 2.01 -0.08
N ILE A 108 -6.98 2.03 0.36
CA ILE A 108 -7.72 3.25 0.71
C ILE A 108 -7.02 3.98 1.86
N TYR A 109 -6.66 3.28 2.94
CA TYR A 109 -5.95 3.83 4.08
C TYR A 109 -4.62 4.50 3.68
N ASN A 110 -3.81 3.81 2.86
CA ASN A 110 -2.53 4.35 2.41
C ASN A 110 -2.69 5.55 1.46
N ASN A 111 -3.72 5.56 0.63
CA ASN A 111 -4.03 6.72 -0.19
C ASN A 111 -4.50 7.91 0.66
N ALA A 112 -5.27 7.65 1.73
CA ALA A 112 -5.62 8.67 2.73
C ALA A 112 -4.38 9.27 3.40
N ASN A 113 -3.36 8.46 3.71
CA ASN A 113 -2.08 8.94 4.25
C ASN A 113 -1.37 9.90 3.28
N LEU A 114 -1.43 9.66 1.96
CA LEU A 114 -0.87 10.59 0.97
C LEU A 114 -1.60 11.94 1.01
N LEU A 115 -2.95 11.92 0.98
CA LEU A 115 -3.76 13.14 1.06
C LEU A 115 -3.50 13.90 2.37
N ALA A 116 -3.40 13.19 3.49
CA ALA A 116 -3.05 13.78 4.77
C ALA A 116 -1.66 14.46 4.74
N SER A 117 -0.70 13.87 4.05
CA SER A 117 0.64 14.45 3.88
C SER A 117 0.66 15.69 2.98
N ASP A 118 -0.38 15.89 2.18
CA ASP A 118 -0.59 17.09 1.35
C ASP A 118 -1.50 18.13 2.05
N MET A 119 -1.86 17.89 3.32
CA MET A 119 -2.79 18.72 4.10
C MET A 119 -4.20 18.80 3.49
N ASP A 120 -4.57 17.87 2.60
CA ASP A 120 -5.94 17.73 2.12
C ASP A 120 -6.76 16.99 3.17
N PHE A 121 -7.08 17.72 4.25
CA PHE A 121 -7.73 17.15 5.43
C PHE A 121 -9.10 16.56 5.11
N SER A 122 -9.87 17.23 4.27
CA SER A 122 -11.22 16.80 3.91
C SER A 122 -11.21 15.50 3.13
N SER A 123 -10.43 15.42 2.06
CA SER A 123 -10.31 14.20 1.24
C SER A 123 -9.69 13.05 2.02
N ALA A 124 -8.69 13.33 2.86
CA ALA A 124 -8.08 12.32 3.74
C ALA A 124 -9.10 11.76 4.73
N ALA A 125 -9.90 12.63 5.39
CA ALA A 125 -10.94 12.20 6.32
C ALA A 125 -11.99 11.32 5.64
N MET A 126 -12.42 11.68 4.42
CA MET A 126 -13.35 10.86 3.65
C MET A 126 -12.79 9.46 3.38
N GLN A 127 -11.55 9.36 2.98
CA GLN A 127 -10.92 8.06 2.69
C GLN A 127 -10.65 7.22 3.94
N TYR A 128 -10.23 7.82 5.07
CA TYR A 128 -10.15 7.07 6.32
C TYR A 128 -11.52 6.55 6.76
N ALA A 129 -12.57 7.36 6.61
CA ALA A 129 -13.93 6.90 6.90
C ALA A 129 -14.39 5.77 5.95
N GLU A 130 -13.97 5.79 4.69
CA GLU A 130 -14.22 4.71 3.73
C GLU A 130 -13.48 3.43 4.11
N ALA A 131 -12.20 3.51 4.48
CA ALA A 131 -11.45 2.36 4.99
C ALA A 131 -12.11 1.73 6.21
N LEU A 132 -12.62 2.56 7.14
CA LEU A 132 -13.35 2.12 8.34
C LEU A 132 -14.72 1.51 8.08
N LYS A 133 -15.34 1.75 6.93
CA LYS A 133 -16.56 1.00 6.54
C LYS A 133 -16.26 -0.44 6.19
N ILE A 134 -15.00 -0.72 5.84
CA ILE A 134 -14.53 -2.06 5.45
C ILE A 134 -13.91 -2.76 6.67
N ASP A 135 -13.07 -2.07 7.43
CA ASP A 135 -12.39 -2.54 8.64
C ASP A 135 -12.65 -1.53 9.76
N ASP A 136 -13.74 -1.78 10.48
CA ASP A 136 -14.22 -0.89 11.55
C ASP A 136 -13.36 -0.94 12.82
N ASP A 137 -12.49 -1.93 12.96
CA ASP A 137 -11.59 -2.09 14.09
C ASP A 137 -10.20 -1.46 13.88
N ASP A 138 -9.90 -0.92 12.69
CA ASP A 138 -8.62 -0.24 12.44
C ASP A 138 -8.46 1.00 13.33
N PHE A 139 -7.75 0.82 14.44
CA PHE A 139 -7.44 1.88 15.40
C PHE A 139 -6.65 3.04 14.77
N GLN A 140 -5.74 2.75 13.83
CA GLN A 140 -4.93 3.79 13.19
C GLN A 140 -5.79 4.64 12.24
N ALA A 141 -6.70 4.02 11.51
CA ALA A 141 -7.65 4.74 10.67
C ALA A 141 -8.59 5.63 11.51
N LYS A 142 -9.12 5.13 12.64
CA LYS A 142 -9.93 5.95 13.58
C LYS A 142 -9.16 7.16 14.08
N LYS A 143 -7.94 6.94 14.55
CA LYS A 143 -7.08 8.01 15.06
C LYS A 143 -6.73 9.03 13.98
N ASN A 144 -6.40 8.58 12.77
CA ASN A 144 -6.07 9.48 11.67
C ASN A 144 -7.30 10.24 11.18
N LEU A 145 -8.48 9.62 11.14
CA LEU A 145 -9.74 10.31 10.82
C LEU A 145 -10.01 11.46 11.78
N GLU A 146 -9.89 11.22 13.09
CA GLU A 146 -10.07 12.25 14.10
C GLU A 146 -9.07 13.39 13.91
N ARG A 147 -7.82 13.07 13.68
CA ARG A 147 -6.76 14.06 13.38
C ARG A 147 -7.09 14.91 12.16
N MET A 148 -7.57 14.30 11.07
CA MET A 148 -7.94 15.05 9.86
C MET A 148 -9.10 16.02 10.14
N ARG A 149 -10.11 15.58 10.88
CA ARG A 149 -11.23 16.44 11.27
C ARG A 149 -10.78 17.62 12.13
N LEU A 150 -9.89 17.39 13.08
CA LEU A 150 -9.31 18.46 13.91
C LEU A 150 -8.45 19.40 13.06
N GLY A 151 -7.64 18.87 12.14
CA GLY A 151 -6.83 19.65 11.22
C GLY A 151 -7.68 20.53 10.31
N GLU A 152 -8.76 19.99 9.73
CA GLU A 152 -9.72 20.75 8.92
C GLU A 152 -10.38 21.86 9.72
N GLN A 153 -10.82 21.57 10.93
CA GLN A 153 -11.42 22.57 11.82
C GLN A 153 -10.43 23.70 12.15
N GLN A 154 -9.21 23.36 12.51
CA GLN A 154 -8.17 24.35 12.80
C GLN A 154 -7.83 25.19 11.57
N PHE A 155 -7.68 24.54 10.41
CA PHE A 155 -7.42 25.22 9.14
C PHE A 155 -8.54 26.23 8.83
N ASN A 156 -9.80 25.79 8.90
CA ASN A 156 -10.95 26.65 8.65
C ASN A 156 -11.04 27.82 9.66
N THR A 157 -10.65 27.57 10.91
CA THR A 157 -10.62 28.63 11.94
C THR A 157 -9.53 29.65 11.66
N LEU A 158 -8.33 29.22 11.22
CA LEU A 158 -7.20 30.11 10.94
C LEU A 158 -7.35 30.93 9.66
N PHE A 159 -8.03 30.36 8.66
CA PHE A 159 -8.24 30.99 7.35
C PHE A 159 -9.66 31.51 7.13
N SER A 160 -10.47 31.61 8.20
CA SER A 160 -11.77 32.29 8.09
C SER A 160 -11.56 33.78 7.75
N PRO A 161 -12.45 34.40 6.94
CA PRO A 161 -12.32 35.80 6.54
C PRO A 161 -12.16 36.77 7.70
N GLU A 162 -12.67 36.43 8.88
CA GLU A 162 -12.61 37.26 10.12
C GLU A 162 -11.22 37.20 10.79
N GLN A 163 -10.34 36.32 10.38
CA GLN A 163 -9.04 36.10 11.01
C GLN A 163 -7.83 36.37 10.10
N GLN A 164 -8.04 36.82 8.85
CA GLN A 164 -6.98 37.14 7.88
C GLN A 164 -6.04 38.27 8.34
N GLU A 165 -6.33 38.97 9.43
CA GLU A 165 -5.52 40.10 9.94
C GLU A 165 -4.35 39.70 10.87
N ARG A 166 -4.06 38.41 11.06
CA ARG A 166 -2.96 38.01 11.95
C ARG A 166 -1.96 37.10 11.23
N GLU A 167 -0.93 37.72 10.65
CA GLU A 167 0.23 37.08 10.04
C GLU A 167 0.96 36.07 10.95
N ASP A 168 0.81 36.20 12.27
CA ASP A 168 1.48 35.35 13.27
C ASP A 168 0.96 33.91 13.34
N ARG A 169 -0.14 33.59 12.66
CA ARG A 169 -0.75 32.24 12.75
C ARG A 169 -0.31 31.26 11.66
N VAL A 170 0.30 31.74 10.59
CA VAL A 170 0.85 30.86 9.54
C VAL A 170 2.01 30.02 10.09
N GLU A 171 2.76 30.54 11.08
CA GLU A 171 3.80 29.77 11.76
C GLU A 171 3.28 28.60 12.57
N ALA A 172 2.10 28.73 13.19
CA ALA A 172 1.49 27.65 13.96
C ALA A 172 1.11 26.44 13.09
N LEU A 173 0.74 26.68 11.82
CA LEU A 173 0.45 25.59 10.86
C LEU A 173 1.71 24.82 10.45
N LYS A 174 2.87 25.48 10.40
CA LYS A 174 4.17 24.83 10.14
C LYS A 174 4.60 23.91 11.29
N LEU A 175 4.06 24.13 12.49
CA LEU A 175 4.34 23.32 13.67
C LEU A 175 3.37 22.14 13.85
N LEU A 176 2.33 22.03 13.01
CA LEU A 176 1.48 20.85 13.04
C LEU A 176 2.32 19.63 12.55
N PRO A 177 2.32 18.51 13.30
CA PRO A 177 3.18 17.36 12.99
C PRO A 177 2.73 16.55 11.76
N TRP A 178 2.04 17.18 10.83
CA TRP A 178 1.38 16.58 9.67
C TRP A 178 2.30 16.47 8.45
N GLY A 179 3.38 17.22 8.42
CA GLY A 179 4.37 17.21 7.34
C GLY A 179 5.49 16.19 7.53
N THR A 180 5.30 15.17 8.36
CA THR A 180 6.31 14.14 8.52
C THR A 180 6.43 13.34 7.23
N LYS A 181 7.65 13.25 6.73
CA LYS A 181 8.02 12.36 5.63
C LYS A 181 7.39 11.00 5.84
N TYR A 182 6.83 10.44 4.78
CA TYR A 182 6.32 9.07 4.79
C TYR A 182 7.44 8.16 5.30
N LYS A 183 7.27 7.57 6.47
CA LYS A 183 8.21 6.61 7.04
C LYS A 183 7.62 5.23 6.94
N TYR A 184 8.39 4.30 6.41
CA TYR A 184 8.07 2.89 6.51
C TYR A 184 7.95 2.53 7.99
N SER A 185 6.74 2.21 8.44
CA SER A 185 6.45 1.81 9.81
C SER A 185 6.53 0.32 9.85
N GLY A 186 7.19 -0.51 9.77
CA GLY A 186 7.22 -1.99 9.86
C GLY A 186 5.87 -2.73 9.87
N GLU A 187 4.78 -1.99 10.03
CA GLU A 187 3.41 -2.49 9.98
C GLU A 187 2.87 -2.57 8.55
N GLN A 188 3.48 -1.83 7.61
CA GLN A 188 3.12 -1.91 6.20
C GLN A 188 3.83 -3.08 5.54
N LYS A 189 3.26 -4.26 5.74
CA LYS A 189 3.79 -5.47 5.11
C LYS A 189 3.39 -5.48 3.63
N LEU A 190 4.38 -5.69 2.77
CA LEU A 190 4.14 -6.06 1.37
C LEU A 190 3.32 -7.36 1.36
N ARG A 191 2.33 -7.43 0.45
CA ARG A 191 1.50 -8.62 0.24
C ARG A 191 1.89 -9.27 -1.09
N TRP A 192 1.86 -10.58 -1.11
CA TRP A 192 2.15 -11.40 -2.30
C TRP A 192 1.12 -12.51 -2.42
#